data_b98c85628af8195bdd070dcdd7769836
#
_entry.id   b98c85628af8195bdd070dcdd7769836
#
_cell.length_a   1.000
_cell.length_b   1.000
_cell.length_c   1.000
_cell.angle_alpha   90.00
_cell.angle_beta   90.00
_cell.angle_gamma   90.00
#
_symmetry.space_group_name_H-M   'P 1'
#
loop_
_entity.id
_entity.type
_entity.pdbx_description
1 polymer ?
#
loop_
_entity_poly.entity_id
_entity_poly.type
_entity_poly.pdbx_seq_one_letter_code
_entity_poly.pdbx_strand_id
1 'polypeptide(L)'
;MSKTVQLVIDNKTYELPVIEGSENEKAIDISKLRAQTGYITLDTGYKNTGATKSGITFLDGEKGILSYRGYPIEQLAEKADFLEVCYLLIYGELPSNTEFSSFKENITHHTLIHEDMRIFLDAYPTCLLYTSPSPRDTIR
;
A
#
# COMPACT_ATOMS: atom_id res chain seq x y z
N MET A 1 1.36 -21.50 -15.03
CA MET A 1 0.23 -22.31 -14.53
C MET A 1 -0.23 -21.67 -13.24
N SER A 2 -1.50 -21.28 -13.15
CA SER A 2 -2.06 -20.77 -11.90
C SER A 2 -2.07 -21.89 -10.86
N LYS A 3 -1.39 -21.68 -9.75
CA LYS A 3 -1.42 -22.61 -8.61
C LYS A 3 -2.81 -22.50 -7.94
N THR A 4 -3.43 -23.61 -7.60
CA THR A 4 -4.69 -23.65 -6.85
C THR A 4 -4.50 -24.44 -5.56
N VAL A 5 -5.30 -24.12 -4.54
CA VAL A 5 -5.40 -24.87 -3.29
C VAL A 5 -6.80 -25.46 -3.21
N GLN A 6 -6.91 -26.67 -2.74
CA GLN A 6 -8.20 -27.34 -2.54
C GLN A 6 -8.68 -27.14 -1.10
N LEU A 7 -9.89 -26.63 -0.97
CA LEU A 7 -10.60 -26.47 0.29
C LEU A 7 -11.78 -27.46 0.32
N VAL A 8 -11.83 -28.33 1.30
CA VAL A 8 -12.92 -29.30 1.47
C VAL A 8 -13.86 -28.82 2.55
N ILE A 9 -15.13 -28.58 2.18
CA ILE A 9 -16.20 -28.19 3.09
C ILE A 9 -17.41 -29.08 2.82
N ASP A 10 -17.99 -29.71 3.84
CA ASP A 10 -19.18 -30.58 3.76
C ASP A 10 -19.05 -31.67 2.67
N ASN A 11 -17.90 -32.32 2.60
CA ASN A 11 -17.54 -33.32 1.60
C ASN A 11 -17.53 -32.84 0.15
N LYS A 12 -17.50 -31.53 -0.09
CA LYS A 12 -17.32 -30.90 -1.40
C LYS A 12 -15.96 -30.24 -1.48
N THR A 13 -15.31 -30.41 -2.60
CA THR A 13 -13.99 -29.78 -2.86
C THR A 13 -14.15 -28.52 -3.68
N TYR A 14 -13.55 -27.44 -3.22
CA TYR A 14 -13.50 -26.14 -3.88
C TYR A 14 -12.07 -25.79 -4.22
N GLU A 15 -11.82 -25.32 -5.43
CA GLU A 15 -10.50 -24.86 -5.85
C GLU A 15 -10.42 -23.34 -5.69
N LEU A 16 -9.42 -22.88 -4.92
CA LEU A 16 -9.15 -21.47 -4.68
C LEU A 16 -7.82 -21.09 -5.35
N PRO A 17 -7.77 -19.97 -6.11
CA PRO A 17 -6.54 -19.52 -6.72
C PRO A 17 -5.50 -19.10 -5.68
N VAL A 18 -4.23 -19.38 -5.96
CA VAL A 18 -3.10 -18.89 -5.18
C VAL A 18 -2.46 -17.73 -5.93
N ILE A 19 -2.29 -16.63 -5.21
CA ILE A 19 -1.59 -15.45 -5.65
C ILE A 19 -0.19 -15.49 -5.04
N GLU A 20 0.83 -15.32 -5.86
CA GLU A 20 2.23 -15.28 -5.43
C GLU A 20 2.75 -13.87 -5.64
N GLY A 21 3.26 -13.24 -4.56
CA GLY A 21 3.89 -11.94 -4.59
C GLY A 21 5.32 -12.00 -5.15
N SER A 22 5.91 -10.84 -5.46
CA SER A 22 7.29 -10.74 -5.97
C SER A 22 8.34 -11.27 -4.99
N GLU A 23 8.04 -11.22 -3.70
CA GLU A 23 8.91 -11.73 -2.61
C GLU A 23 8.56 -13.16 -2.17
N ASN A 24 7.89 -13.93 -3.05
CA ASN A 24 7.45 -15.31 -2.83
C ASN A 24 6.39 -15.48 -1.71
N GLU A 25 5.77 -14.43 -1.26
CA GLU A 25 4.61 -14.50 -0.37
C GLU A 25 3.43 -15.11 -1.11
N LYS A 26 2.74 -16.06 -0.46
CA LYS A 26 1.62 -16.78 -1.09
C LYS A 26 0.33 -16.45 -0.36
N ALA A 27 -0.66 -15.98 -1.10
CA ALA A 27 -2.00 -15.72 -0.59
C ALA A 27 -3.03 -16.60 -1.31
N ILE A 28 -4.01 -17.08 -0.57
CA ILE A 28 -5.17 -17.81 -1.12
C ILE A 28 -6.25 -16.77 -1.43
N ASP A 29 -6.69 -16.69 -2.67
CA ASP A 29 -7.79 -15.81 -3.05
C ASP A 29 -9.13 -16.38 -2.63
N ILE A 30 -9.71 -15.82 -1.58
CA ILE A 30 -10.99 -16.22 -0.99
C ILE A 30 -12.17 -15.36 -1.48
N SER A 31 -11.99 -14.51 -2.47
CA SER A 31 -13.02 -13.57 -2.94
C SER A 31 -14.34 -14.24 -3.33
N LYS A 32 -14.28 -15.46 -3.86
CA LYS A 32 -15.44 -16.25 -4.29
C LYS A 32 -15.94 -17.22 -3.23
N LEU A 33 -15.24 -17.38 -2.09
CA LEU A 33 -15.55 -18.38 -1.09
C LEU A 33 -17.00 -18.28 -0.59
N ARG A 34 -17.41 -17.08 -0.18
CA ARG A 34 -18.78 -16.86 0.34
C ARG A 34 -19.86 -17.15 -0.68
N ALA A 35 -19.66 -16.75 -1.94
CA ALA A 35 -20.63 -16.97 -3.00
C ALA A 35 -20.82 -18.47 -3.33
N GLN A 36 -19.74 -19.25 -3.22
CA GLN A 36 -19.74 -20.67 -3.57
C GLN A 36 -20.19 -21.57 -2.42
N THR A 37 -19.88 -21.19 -1.19
CA THR A 37 -20.03 -22.07 -0.02
C THR A 37 -20.96 -21.53 1.06
N GLY A 38 -21.22 -20.22 1.09
CA GLY A 38 -21.89 -19.54 2.20
C GLY A 38 -20.98 -19.24 3.40
N TYR A 39 -19.78 -19.84 3.46
CA TYR A 39 -18.83 -19.63 4.56
C TYR A 39 -18.01 -18.36 4.36
N ILE A 40 -17.56 -17.78 5.48
CA ILE A 40 -16.61 -16.67 5.56
C ILE A 40 -15.38 -17.10 6.36
N THR A 41 -14.27 -16.42 6.18
CA THR A 41 -13.09 -16.57 7.05
C THR A 41 -13.18 -15.59 8.21
N LEU A 42 -12.69 -16.00 9.38
CA LEU A 42 -12.57 -15.14 10.56
C LEU A 42 -11.10 -15.04 10.97
N ASP A 43 -10.57 -13.83 10.94
CA ASP A 43 -9.22 -13.52 11.39
C ASP A 43 -9.28 -12.24 12.24
N THR A 44 -9.29 -12.41 13.57
CA THR A 44 -9.39 -11.30 14.51
C THR A 44 -8.07 -10.54 14.60
N GLY A 45 -7.91 -9.50 13.82
CA GLY A 45 -6.70 -8.66 13.83
C GLY A 45 -5.88 -8.75 12.55
N TYR A 46 -6.38 -9.38 11.53
CA TYR A 46 -5.76 -9.47 10.19
C TYR A 46 -4.31 -9.97 10.20
N LYS A 47 -4.01 -10.93 11.08
CA LYS A 47 -2.65 -11.49 11.20
C LYS A 47 -2.26 -12.38 10.03
N ASN A 48 -3.25 -13.09 9.47
CA ASN A 48 -3.07 -14.06 8.40
C ASN A 48 -3.86 -13.71 7.15
N THR A 49 -4.42 -12.51 7.06
CA THR A 49 -5.28 -12.09 5.95
C THR A 49 -4.67 -10.90 5.23
N GLY A 50 -4.34 -11.09 3.96
CA GLY A 50 -3.98 -10.01 3.05
C GLY A 50 -5.21 -9.20 2.65
N ALA A 51 -5.29 -7.93 3.03
CA ALA A 51 -6.44 -7.07 2.73
C ALA A 51 -6.41 -6.54 1.29
N THR A 52 -5.22 -6.39 0.70
CA THR A 52 -5.05 -5.85 -0.65
C THR A 52 -3.73 -6.30 -1.27
N LYS A 53 -3.62 -6.08 -2.59
CA LYS A 53 -2.35 -6.22 -3.31
C LYS A 53 -1.74 -4.84 -3.51
N SER A 54 -0.46 -4.72 -3.29
CA SER A 54 0.29 -3.51 -3.60
C SER A 54 1.47 -3.83 -4.52
N GLY A 55 1.61 -3.07 -5.60
CA GLY A 55 2.82 -3.08 -6.44
C GLY A 55 3.79 -1.96 -6.06
N ILE A 56 3.53 -1.24 -4.97
CA ILE A 56 4.30 -0.06 -4.56
C ILE A 56 5.21 -0.40 -3.39
N THR A 57 4.67 -1.00 -2.35
CA THR A 57 5.37 -1.20 -1.07
C THR A 57 5.38 -2.67 -0.70
N PHE A 58 6.55 -3.17 -0.33
CA PHE A 58 6.72 -4.42 0.40
C PHE A 58 7.16 -4.11 1.83
N LEU A 59 6.50 -4.73 2.80
CA LEU A 59 6.80 -4.58 4.23
C LEU A 59 6.81 -5.95 4.90
N ASP A 60 7.93 -6.32 5.50
CA ASP A 60 8.06 -7.45 6.42
C ASP A 60 8.41 -6.90 7.81
N GLY A 61 7.41 -6.80 8.68
CA GLY A 61 7.58 -6.23 10.01
C GLY A 61 8.37 -7.13 10.97
N GLU A 62 8.42 -8.44 10.73
CA GLU A 62 9.18 -9.38 11.55
C GLU A 62 10.67 -9.28 11.25
N LYS A 63 11.02 -9.12 9.99
CA LYS A 63 12.41 -8.97 9.54
C LYS A 63 12.87 -7.51 9.51
N GLY A 64 11.97 -6.54 9.68
CA GLY A 64 12.29 -5.13 9.58
C GLY A 64 12.66 -4.70 8.17
N ILE A 65 12.05 -5.30 7.13
CA ILE A 65 12.33 -5.02 5.73
C ILE A 65 11.23 -4.11 5.19
N LEU A 66 11.64 -3.00 4.54
CA LEU A 66 10.76 -2.12 3.79
C LEU A 66 11.39 -1.84 2.43
N SER A 67 10.60 -1.98 1.38
CA SER A 67 11.02 -1.65 0.01
C SER A 67 9.92 -0.89 -0.72
N TYR A 68 10.31 0.11 -1.52
CA TYR A 68 9.44 0.82 -2.44
C TYR A 68 9.79 0.46 -3.87
N ARG A 69 8.83 -0.09 -4.62
CA ARG A 69 9.03 -0.53 -6.01
C ARG A 69 10.24 -1.46 -6.18
N GLY A 70 10.59 -2.23 -5.14
CA GLY A 70 11.76 -3.12 -5.14
C GLY A 70 13.06 -2.48 -4.64
N TYR A 71 13.09 -1.18 -4.37
CA TYR A 71 14.26 -0.50 -3.80
C TYR A 71 14.21 -0.54 -2.28
N PRO A 72 15.26 -1.03 -1.59
CA PRO A 72 15.32 -1.00 -0.13
C PRO A 72 15.29 0.42 0.42
N ILE A 73 14.56 0.61 1.52
CA ILE A 73 14.36 1.94 2.11
C ILE A 73 15.67 2.60 2.54
N GLU A 74 16.64 1.80 2.99
CA GLU A 74 17.96 2.30 3.41
C GLU A 74 18.69 3.01 2.26
N GLN A 75 18.61 2.42 1.06
CA GLN A 75 19.23 3.03 -0.13
C GLN A 75 18.52 4.31 -0.56
N LEU A 76 17.20 4.33 -0.48
CA LEU A 76 16.43 5.53 -0.82
C LEU A 76 16.66 6.64 0.19
N ALA A 77 16.74 6.33 1.49
CA ALA A 77 16.98 7.31 2.54
C ALA A 77 18.37 7.95 2.47
N GLU A 78 19.37 7.19 2.03
CA GLU A 78 20.75 7.71 1.92
C GLU A 78 21.03 8.45 0.62
N LYS A 79 20.38 8.07 -0.50
CA LYS A 79 20.84 8.48 -1.84
C LYS A 79 19.80 9.24 -2.65
N ALA A 80 18.53 9.19 -2.28
CA ALA A 80 17.46 9.80 -3.05
C ALA A 80 16.87 11.03 -2.37
N ASP A 81 16.57 12.05 -3.17
CA ASP A 81 15.79 13.19 -2.72
C ASP A 81 14.31 12.83 -2.57
N PHE A 82 13.57 13.59 -1.75
CA PHE A 82 12.13 13.40 -1.56
C PHE A 82 11.33 13.36 -2.87
N LEU A 83 11.66 14.24 -3.82
CA LEU A 83 10.98 14.28 -5.12
C LEU A 83 11.33 13.09 -6.01
N GLU A 84 12.53 12.52 -5.89
CA GLU A 84 12.90 11.29 -6.59
C GLU A 84 12.09 10.10 -6.07
N VAL A 85 11.90 10.03 -4.74
CA VAL A 85 11.04 9.00 -4.12
C VAL A 85 9.58 9.19 -4.54
N CYS A 86 9.08 10.43 -4.60
CA CYS A 86 7.73 10.71 -5.13
C CYS A 86 7.59 10.23 -6.57
N TYR A 87 8.58 10.51 -7.42
CA TYR A 87 8.59 10.04 -8.80
C TYR A 87 8.56 8.51 -8.88
N LEU A 88 9.43 7.85 -8.11
CA LEU A 88 9.47 6.40 -8.02
C LEU A 88 8.11 5.78 -7.64
N LEU A 89 7.44 6.34 -6.64
CA LEU A 89 6.14 5.82 -6.19
C LEU A 89 5.04 5.99 -7.25
N ILE A 90 5.07 7.11 -7.98
CA ILE A 90 4.05 7.44 -9.00
C ILE A 90 4.30 6.64 -10.28
N TYR A 91 5.53 6.67 -10.80
CA TYR A 91 5.86 6.13 -12.12
C TYR A 91 6.42 4.71 -12.08
N GLY A 92 6.93 4.25 -10.93
CA GLY A 92 7.38 2.88 -10.71
C GLY A 92 8.88 2.63 -10.89
N GLU A 93 9.62 3.63 -11.34
CA GLU A 93 11.08 3.59 -11.53
C GLU A 93 11.71 4.92 -11.14
N LEU A 94 13.02 4.91 -10.83
CA LEU A 94 13.75 6.13 -10.51
C LEU A 94 13.92 6.99 -11.77
N PRO A 95 13.79 8.33 -11.64
CA PRO A 95 13.92 9.22 -12.78
C PRO A 95 15.35 9.30 -13.29
N SER A 96 15.50 9.48 -14.59
CA SER A 96 16.73 10.02 -15.17
C SER A 96 16.90 11.48 -14.81
N ASN A 97 18.10 12.05 -14.98
CA ASN A 97 18.37 13.46 -14.67
C ASN A 97 17.44 14.42 -15.43
N THR A 98 17.07 14.09 -16.66
CA THR A 98 16.16 14.91 -17.48
C THR A 98 14.73 14.84 -16.99
N GLU A 99 14.26 13.66 -16.65
CA GLU A 99 12.91 13.43 -16.11
C GLU A 99 12.75 14.06 -14.73
N PHE A 100 13.78 13.94 -13.88
CA PHE A 100 13.78 14.57 -12.58
C PHE A 100 13.71 16.10 -12.67
N SER A 101 14.49 16.69 -13.57
CA SER A 101 14.47 18.15 -13.78
C SER A 101 13.09 18.62 -14.24
N SER A 102 12.49 17.94 -15.21
CA SER A 102 11.16 18.25 -15.70
C SER A 102 10.07 18.04 -14.62
N PHE A 103 10.17 16.97 -13.86
CA PHE A 103 9.23 16.70 -12.76
C PHE A 103 9.31 17.76 -11.67
N LYS A 104 10.52 18.15 -11.27
CA LYS A 104 10.77 19.20 -10.28
C LYS A 104 10.25 20.56 -10.75
N GLU A 105 10.47 20.90 -12.02
CA GLU A 105 9.95 22.13 -12.62
C GLU A 105 8.41 22.15 -12.62
N ASN A 106 7.79 21.04 -13.03
CA ASN A 106 6.33 20.91 -13.01
C ASN A 106 5.76 21.09 -11.61
N ILE A 107 6.34 20.46 -10.59
CA ILE A 107 5.89 20.63 -9.21
C ILE A 107 6.05 22.09 -8.77
N THR A 108 7.20 22.71 -9.06
CA THR A 108 7.48 24.09 -8.67
C THR A 108 6.48 25.07 -9.28
N HIS A 109 6.10 24.87 -10.53
CA HIS A 109 5.13 25.72 -11.21
C HIS A 109 3.66 25.47 -10.79
N HIS A 110 3.37 24.36 -10.13
CA HIS A 110 2.03 24.00 -9.68
C HIS A 110 1.88 24.07 -8.14
N THR A 111 2.66 24.88 -7.47
CA THR A 111 2.60 25.07 -6.01
C THR A 111 1.50 26.05 -5.57
N LEU A 112 0.92 26.79 -6.49
CA LEU A 112 -0.16 27.72 -6.18
C LEU A 112 -1.47 26.96 -5.96
N ILE A 113 -2.03 27.11 -4.77
CA ILE A 113 -3.37 26.60 -4.43
C ILE A 113 -4.40 27.74 -4.53
N HIS A 114 -5.64 27.40 -4.82
CA HIS A 114 -6.73 28.36 -4.84
C HIS A 114 -6.90 29.03 -3.46
N GLU A 115 -7.24 30.34 -3.42
CA GLU A 115 -7.37 31.08 -2.17
C GLU A 115 -8.39 30.45 -1.20
N ASP A 116 -9.46 29.84 -1.71
CA ASP A 116 -10.46 29.15 -0.88
C ASP A 116 -9.85 27.95 -0.12
N MET A 117 -8.83 27.30 -0.66
CA MET A 117 -8.10 26.24 0.05
C MET A 117 -7.35 26.77 1.26
N ARG A 118 -6.90 28.04 1.23
CA ARG A 118 -6.27 28.67 2.38
C ARG A 118 -7.27 28.81 3.52
N ILE A 119 -8.49 29.26 3.24
CA ILE A 119 -9.56 29.39 4.24
C ILE A 119 -9.88 28.01 4.85
N PHE A 120 -9.92 26.98 4.00
CA PHE A 120 -10.13 25.60 4.46
C PHE A 120 -9.00 25.12 5.38
N LEU A 121 -7.75 25.39 5.02
CA LEU A 121 -6.58 25.01 5.83
C LEU A 121 -6.48 25.80 7.13
N ASP A 122 -6.85 27.09 7.12
CA ASP A 122 -6.86 27.97 8.30
C ASP A 122 -7.89 27.51 9.36
N ALA A 123 -8.90 26.74 8.94
CA ALA A 123 -9.89 26.15 9.85
C ALA A 123 -9.35 24.94 10.63
N TYR A 124 -8.23 24.37 10.23
CA TYR A 124 -7.60 23.26 10.94
C TYR A 124 -6.66 23.77 12.03
N PRO A 125 -6.60 23.08 13.18
CA PRO A 125 -5.60 23.37 14.20
C PRO A 125 -4.18 23.24 13.65
N THR A 126 -3.28 24.10 14.10
CA THR A 126 -1.88 24.13 13.66
C THR A 126 -1.09 22.84 13.94
N CYS A 127 -1.64 21.94 14.78
CA CYS A 127 -1.05 20.65 15.12
C CYS A 127 -2.00 19.50 14.75
N LEU A 128 -2.20 19.25 13.45
CA LEU A 128 -3.07 18.19 12.91
C LEU A 128 -2.71 16.79 13.43
N LEU A 129 -1.44 16.52 13.69
CA LEU A 129 -0.97 15.21 14.17
C LEU A 129 -1.51 14.84 15.56
N TYR A 130 -1.83 15.84 16.40
CA TYR A 130 -2.30 15.63 17.78
C TYR A 130 -3.80 15.86 17.96
N THR A 131 -4.47 16.47 17.00
CA THR A 131 -5.87 16.89 17.12
C THR A 131 -6.83 16.15 16.22
N SER A 132 -6.34 15.44 15.19
CA SER A 132 -7.18 14.55 14.39
C SER A 132 -7.24 13.18 15.11
N PRO A 133 -8.39 12.77 15.66
CA PRO A 133 -8.51 11.45 16.28
C PRO A 133 -8.27 10.38 15.21
N SER A 134 -7.25 9.56 15.44
CA SER A 134 -7.06 8.36 14.66
C SER A 134 -8.26 7.42 14.85
N PRO A 135 -8.68 6.66 13.83
CA PRO A 135 -9.69 5.62 14.01
C PRO A 135 -9.36 4.63 15.15
N ARG A 136 -8.08 4.54 15.56
CA ARG A 136 -7.65 3.75 16.73
C ARG A 136 -7.99 4.42 18.06
N ASP A 137 -8.11 5.73 18.11
CA ASP A 137 -8.36 6.46 19.37
C ASP A 137 -9.84 6.50 19.74
N THR A 138 -10.73 6.14 18.81
CA THR A 138 -12.17 6.02 19.03
C THR A 138 -12.60 4.65 19.59
N ILE A 139 -11.66 3.69 19.73
CA ILE A 139 -11.91 2.36 20.31
C ILE A 139 -11.19 2.27 21.67
N ARG A 140 -11.73 2.97 22.65
CA ARG A 140 -11.49 2.73 24.08
C ARG A 140 -12.80 2.62 24.83
#